data_49cccbb4a9c6261c5b2888573f333a65
#
_entry.id   49cccbb4a9c6261c5b2888573f333a65
#
_cell.length_a   1.000
_cell.length_b   1.000
_cell.length_c   1.000
_cell.angle_alpha   90.00
_cell.angle_beta   90.00
_cell.angle_gamma   90.00
#
_symmetry.space_group_name_H-M   'P 1'
#
loop_
_entity.id
_entity.type
_entity.pdbx_description
1 polymer ?
#
loop_
_entity_poly.entity_id
_entity_poly.type
_entity_poly.pdbx_seq_one_letter_code
_entity_poly.pdbx_strand_id
1 'polypeptide(L)'
;MTMPRAGLLLAIVSTVAALPRPAAAYVRYYTERNAPFFWAERTLPITVYTRGFNEPTMTSDQVLSAVSAAADAWSAAQNDCTYVTIQPWASDDPAPRAVNDSHNALIFRSSNWCQLAEDGTCEVDYDSSALAFTWDTANRNTGQIYDADIEVNLVDFKWADVLADPKLASDMDLQNALTHEMGHFLGLDHTCYDPESPGMRHRPTDDKGMPLPDCMAASIDVQDTTMYPSAMPGDTQKRTLAPDDRAGVCGIYPADHPPPEGNLGGGCTCAVGPAPAATAAAALLVAAVLRRRRRA
;
A
#
# COMPACT_ATOMS: atom_id res chain seq x y z
N MET A 1 1.38 77.21 -25.19
CA MET A 1 0.46 76.17 -24.82
C MET A 1 1.02 74.84 -25.34
N THR A 2 1.68 74.07 -24.48
CA THR A 2 2.31 72.81 -24.80
C THR A 2 1.49 71.72 -24.13
N MET A 3 0.88 70.84 -24.93
CA MET A 3 0.14 69.66 -24.42
C MET A 3 1.12 68.55 -23.98
N PRO A 4 0.87 67.86 -22.84
CA PRO A 4 1.68 66.71 -22.45
C PRO A 4 1.24 65.49 -23.24
N ARG A 5 2.22 64.74 -23.77
CA ARG A 5 2.04 63.44 -24.38
C ARG A 5 1.84 62.36 -23.28
N ALA A 6 0.64 61.78 -23.19
CA ALA A 6 0.38 60.62 -22.36
C ALA A 6 1.03 59.40 -23.00
N GLY A 7 2.06 58.83 -22.35
CA GLY A 7 2.64 57.54 -22.72
C GLY A 7 1.77 56.38 -22.22
N LEU A 8 1.26 55.58 -23.12
CA LEU A 8 0.52 54.35 -22.81
C LEU A 8 1.54 53.26 -22.48
N LEU A 9 1.67 52.88 -21.19
CA LEU A 9 2.44 51.69 -20.75
C LEU A 9 1.60 50.43 -20.97
N LEU A 10 1.97 49.65 -21.97
CA LEU A 10 1.37 48.35 -22.22
C LEU A 10 2.03 47.33 -21.27
N ALA A 11 1.32 46.90 -20.22
CA ALA A 11 1.75 45.80 -19.35
C ALA A 11 1.52 44.47 -20.07
N ILE A 12 2.59 43.80 -20.48
CA ILE A 12 2.54 42.43 -21.00
C ILE A 12 2.41 41.51 -19.81
N VAL A 13 1.20 41.01 -19.56
CA VAL A 13 0.97 39.89 -18.61
C VAL A 13 1.36 38.61 -19.32
N SER A 14 2.54 38.11 -19.05
CA SER A 14 2.95 36.74 -19.48
C SER A 14 2.20 35.72 -18.64
N THR A 15 1.11 35.17 -19.17
CA THR A 15 0.50 33.97 -18.63
C THR A 15 1.43 32.80 -18.93
N VAL A 16 2.19 32.33 -17.94
CA VAL A 16 2.87 31.05 -17.99
C VAL A 16 1.75 29.98 -17.93
N ALA A 17 1.40 29.42 -19.08
CA ALA A 17 0.57 28.24 -19.13
C ALA A 17 1.35 27.11 -18.44
N ALA A 18 0.93 26.71 -17.26
CA ALA A 18 1.41 25.49 -16.63
C ALA A 18 1.10 24.35 -17.60
N LEU A 19 2.12 23.78 -18.21
CA LEU A 19 1.97 22.53 -18.96
C LEU A 19 1.39 21.49 -17.98
N PRO A 20 0.34 20.76 -18.36
CA PRO A 20 -0.14 19.68 -17.52
C PRO A 20 1.04 18.73 -17.30
N ARG A 21 1.46 18.57 -16.04
CA ARG A 21 2.37 17.50 -15.66
C ARG A 21 1.69 16.20 -16.10
N PRO A 22 2.40 15.26 -16.76
CA PRO A 22 1.85 13.93 -16.93
C PRO A 22 1.48 13.45 -15.52
N ALA A 23 0.19 13.17 -15.29
CA ALA A 23 -0.21 12.50 -14.07
C ALA A 23 0.61 11.23 -14.01
N ALA A 24 1.32 11.00 -12.91
CA ALA A 24 1.96 9.74 -12.66
C ALA A 24 0.88 8.66 -12.89
N ALA A 25 1.26 7.50 -13.36
CA ALA A 25 0.31 6.46 -13.69
C ALA A 25 0.40 5.42 -12.58
N TYR A 26 -0.71 5.11 -11.93
CA TYR A 26 -0.75 4.14 -10.86
C TYR A 26 -0.50 2.72 -11.38
N VAL A 27 -0.13 1.83 -10.49
CA VAL A 27 0.14 0.43 -10.78
C VAL A 27 -0.81 -0.45 -9.97
N ARG A 28 -1.23 -1.56 -10.56
CA ARG A 28 -2.11 -2.54 -9.92
C ARG A 28 -1.38 -3.85 -9.71
N TYR A 29 -1.71 -4.55 -8.65
CA TYR A 29 -1.38 -5.96 -8.55
C TYR A 29 -2.18 -6.79 -9.53
N TYR A 30 -1.54 -7.83 -10.03
CA TYR A 30 -2.13 -8.81 -10.94
C TYR A 30 -1.82 -10.23 -10.45
N THR A 31 -2.77 -11.13 -10.67
CA THR A 31 -2.53 -12.56 -10.49
C THR A 31 -1.55 -13.09 -11.55
N GLU A 32 -1.03 -14.29 -11.36
CA GLU A 32 -0.22 -15.00 -12.37
C GLU A 32 -0.95 -15.18 -13.72
N ARG A 33 -2.29 -15.04 -13.72
CA ARG A 33 -3.15 -15.10 -14.91
C ARG A 33 -3.54 -13.73 -15.44
N ASN A 34 -2.84 -12.70 -15.00
CA ASN A 34 -3.05 -11.31 -15.43
C ASN A 34 -4.45 -10.78 -15.09
N ALA A 35 -5.07 -11.24 -14.01
CA ALA A 35 -6.32 -10.69 -13.49
C ALA A 35 -5.98 -9.63 -12.41
N PRO A 36 -6.49 -8.38 -12.52
CA PRO A 36 -6.17 -7.31 -11.60
C PRO A 36 -6.84 -7.52 -10.24
N PHE A 37 -6.13 -7.21 -9.16
CA PHE A 37 -6.66 -7.33 -7.79
C PHE A 37 -7.74 -6.30 -7.51
N PHE A 38 -8.79 -6.72 -6.77
CA PHE A 38 -9.86 -5.87 -6.29
C PHE A 38 -10.70 -6.53 -5.19
N TRP A 39 -11.30 -5.72 -4.32
CA TRP A 39 -12.36 -6.14 -3.40
C TRP A 39 -13.73 -6.07 -4.08
N ALA A 40 -14.57 -7.06 -3.89
CA ALA A 40 -15.94 -7.01 -4.40
C ALA A 40 -16.80 -6.04 -3.58
N GLU A 41 -17.74 -5.34 -4.22
CA GLU A 41 -18.63 -4.36 -3.57
C GLU A 41 -19.34 -4.91 -2.32
N ARG A 42 -19.74 -6.17 -2.35
CA ARG A 42 -20.39 -6.85 -1.20
C ARG A 42 -19.53 -7.01 0.04
N THR A 43 -18.23 -6.82 -0.07
CA THR A 43 -17.29 -6.90 1.07
C THR A 43 -17.12 -5.57 1.78
N LEU A 44 -17.81 -4.53 1.33
CA LEU A 44 -17.68 -3.20 1.91
C LEU A 44 -18.64 -2.95 3.09
N PRO A 45 -18.21 -2.18 4.10
CA PRO A 45 -16.85 -1.68 4.29
C PRO A 45 -15.86 -2.84 4.52
N ILE A 46 -14.61 -2.67 4.03
CA ILE A 46 -13.57 -3.67 4.29
C ILE A 46 -13.08 -3.48 5.72
N THR A 47 -13.35 -4.45 6.57
CA THR A 47 -12.94 -4.39 7.98
C THR A 47 -11.48 -4.84 8.13
N VAL A 48 -10.68 -4.06 8.88
CA VAL A 48 -9.32 -4.40 9.27
C VAL A 48 -9.28 -4.51 10.80
N TYR A 49 -9.02 -5.70 11.31
CA TYR A 49 -8.95 -5.97 12.73
C TYR A 49 -7.54 -5.69 13.25
N THR A 50 -7.45 -4.91 14.32
CA THR A 50 -6.17 -4.55 14.90
C THR A 50 -6.25 -4.43 16.41
N ARG A 51 -5.10 -4.61 17.06
CA ARG A 51 -4.90 -4.30 18.46
C ARG A 51 -3.78 -3.26 18.57
N GLY A 52 -4.03 -2.24 19.39
CA GLY A 52 -2.97 -1.30 19.75
C GLY A 52 -1.85 -1.98 20.55
N PHE A 53 -0.68 -1.42 20.48
CA PHE A 53 0.48 -1.80 21.30
C PHE A 53 0.99 -0.58 22.06
N ASN A 54 1.83 -0.80 23.06
CA ASN A 54 2.51 0.28 23.77
C ASN A 54 4.02 0.17 23.51
N GLU A 55 4.57 1.26 23.02
CA GLU A 55 6.00 1.46 22.81
C GLU A 55 6.44 2.71 23.57
N PRO A 56 7.72 2.91 23.83
CA PRO A 56 8.19 4.13 24.52
C PRO A 56 7.79 5.43 23.84
N THR A 57 7.55 5.38 22.52
CA THR A 57 7.25 6.52 21.64
C THR A 57 5.79 6.64 21.25
N MET A 58 4.96 5.59 21.46
CA MET A 58 3.54 5.57 21.11
C MET A 58 2.70 4.80 22.13
N THR A 59 1.58 5.36 22.52
CA THR A 59 0.55 4.66 23.30
C THR A 59 -0.35 3.84 22.36
N SER A 60 -1.06 2.86 22.92
CA SER A 60 -2.05 2.07 22.19
C SER A 60 -3.09 2.95 21.46
N ASP A 61 -3.58 4.02 22.12
CA ASP A 61 -4.55 4.94 21.51
C ASP A 61 -3.95 5.71 20.33
N GLN A 62 -2.67 6.09 20.40
CA GLN A 62 -1.97 6.74 19.29
C GLN A 62 -1.78 5.77 18.11
N VAL A 63 -1.49 4.51 18.39
CA VAL A 63 -1.42 3.46 17.36
C VAL A 63 -2.77 3.31 16.65
N LEU A 64 -3.86 3.14 17.41
CA LEU A 64 -5.20 3.01 16.83
C LEU A 64 -5.63 4.27 16.07
N SER A 65 -5.20 5.44 16.53
CA SER A 65 -5.43 6.71 15.82
C SER A 65 -4.68 6.74 14.47
N ALA A 66 -3.42 6.27 14.43
CA ALA A 66 -2.64 6.18 13.19
C ALA A 66 -3.28 5.19 12.19
N VAL A 67 -3.78 4.05 12.67
CA VAL A 67 -4.50 3.08 11.83
C VAL A 67 -5.77 3.71 11.23
N SER A 68 -6.57 4.40 12.06
CA SER A 68 -7.78 5.08 11.59
C SER A 68 -7.45 6.16 10.57
N ALA A 69 -6.42 6.96 10.82
CA ALA A 69 -6.02 8.03 9.90
C ALA A 69 -5.50 7.50 8.56
N ALA A 70 -4.80 6.36 8.55
CA ALA A 70 -4.37 5.69 7.32
C ALA A 70 -5.57 5.16 6.51
N ALA A 71 -6.53 4.52 7.15
CA ALA A 71 -7.77 4.06 6.52
C ALA A 71 -8.62 5.22 5.99
N ASP A 72 -8.70 6.31 6.74
CA ASP A 72 -9.43 7.52 6.35
C ASP A 72 -8.80 8.19 5.14
N ALA A 73 -7.48 8.15 4.97
CA ALA A 73 -6.80 8.71 3.80
C ALA A 73 -7.32 8.09 2.49
N TRP A 74 -7.52 6.77 2.45
CA TRP A 74 -8.09 6.06 1.29
C TRP A 74 -9.61 6.25 1.19
N SER A 75 -10.32 6.19 2.32
CA SER A 75 -11.77 6.34 2.37
C SER A 75 -12.22 7.77 2.06
N ALA A 76 -11.40 8.79 2.32
CA ALA A 76 -11.70 10.18 1.99
C ALA A 76 -11.86 10.41 0.47
N ALA A 77 -11.22 9.59 -0.35
CA ALA A 77 -11.39 9.62 -1.80
C ALA A 77 -12.83 9.25 -2.24
N GLN A 78 -13.61 8.59 -1.36
CA GLN A 78 -15.00 8.19 -1.61
C GLN A 78 -15.90 9.35 -2.08
N ASN A 79 -15.72 10.53 -1.50
CA ASN A 79 -16.57 11.68 -1.79
C ASN A 79 -16.43 12.20 -3.22
N ASP A 80 -15.36 11.84 -3.91
CA ASP A 80 -15.04 12.38 -5.23
C ASP A 80 -15.18 11.35 -6.36
N CYS A 81 -14.74 10.11 -6.17
CA CYS A 81 -14.60 9.20 -7.30
C CYS A 81 -14.68 7.70 -7.00
N THR A 82 -14.69 7.30 -5.73
CA THR A 82 -14.71 5.89 -5.35
C THR A 82 -15.77 5.62 -4.28
N TYR A 83 -16.20 4.36 -4.19
CA TYR A 83 -17.10 3.88 -3.14
C TYR A 83 -16.37 3.10 -2.05
N VAL A 84 -15.06 2.86 -2.18
CA VAL A 84 -14.32 2.01 -1.24
C VAL A 84 -14.22 2.66 0.14
N THR A 85 -14.40 1.87 1.17
CA THR A 85 -14.26 2.28 2.57
C THR A 85 -13.53 1.19 3.33
N ILE A 86 -12.46 1.58 4.04
CA ILE A 86 -11.75 0.73 4.99
C ILE A 86 -12.24 1.11 6.40
N GLN A 87 -12.61 0.11 7.18
CA GLN A 87 -13.11 0.29 8.54
C GLN A 87 -12.19 -0.43 9.54
N PRO A 88 -11.30 0.29 10.22
CA PRO A 88 -10.54 -0.28 11.32
C PRO A 88 -11.45 -0.71 12.48
N TRP A 89 -11.14 -1.87 13.04
CA TRP A 89 -11.86 -2.41 14.18
C TRP A 89 -10.87 -2.81 15.28
N ALA A 90 -10.95 -2.14 16.43
CA ALA A 90 -10.16 -2.53 17.59
C ALA A 90 -10.62 -3.90 18.08
N SER A 91 -9.71 -4.87 18.15
CA SER A 91 -9.99 -6.24 18.55
C SER A 91 -9.03 -6.67 19.66
N ASP A 92 -9.54 -7.37 20.66
CA ASP A 92 -8.72 -8.02 21.68
C ASP A 92 -8.18 -9.38 21.20
N ASP A 93 -8.70 -9.87 20.06
CA ASP A 93 -8.23 -11.12 19.46
C ASP A 93 -6.91 -10.86 18.72
N PRO A 94 -5.78 -11.36 19.23
CA PRO A 94 -4.53 -11.22 18.56
C PRO A 94 -4.50 -12.19 17.38
N ALA A 95 -4.63 -11.71 16.15
CA ALA A 95 -4.24 -12.51 15.01
C ALA A 95 -2.73 -12.82 15.15
N PRO A 96 -2.34 -14.05 15.41
CA PRO A 96 -0.94 -14.36 15.71
C PRO A 96 -0.06 -14.34 14.46
N ARG A 97 -0.68 -14.40 13.28
CA ARG A 97 0.01 -14.50 11.99
C ARG A 97 -0.91 -14.12 10.83
N ALA A 98 -0.32 -13.72 9.73
CA ALA A 98 -1.02 -13.55 8.46
C ALA A 98 -1.40 -14.94 7.90
N VAL A 99 -2.69 -15.17 7.65
CA VAL A 99 -3.23 -16.43 7.12
C VAL A 99 -4.50 -16.16 6.33
N ASN A 100 -4.75 -17.01 5.34
CA ASN A 100 -5.98 -16.93 4.56
C ASN A 100 -7.17 -17.48 5.37
N ASP A 101 -7.82 -16.64 6.15
CA ASP A 101 -8.95 -17.01 7.00
C ASP A 101 -10.18 -16.10 6.84
N SER A 102 -10.12 -15.18 5.88
CA SER A 102 -11.14 -14.15 5.62
C SER A 102 -11.32 -13.16 6.80
N HIS A 103 -10.26 -12.97 7.59
CA HIS A 103 -10.20 -12.06 8.71
C HIS A 103 -9.03 -11.10 8.57
N ASN A 104 -9.22 -10.03 7.83
CA ASN A 104 -8.15 -9.08 7.52
C ASN A 104 -7.54 -8.52 8.81
N ALA A 105 -6.30 -8.81 9.08
CA ALA A 105 -5.62 -8.44 10.32
C ALA A 105 -4.48 -7.43 10.07
N LEU A 106 -4.32 -6.50 11.00
CA LEU A 106 -3.13 -5.66 11.11
C LEU A 106 -2.33 -6.13 12.33
N ILE A 107 -1.17 -6.70 12.09
CA ILE A 107 -0.36 -7.44 13.06
C ILE A 107 0.95 -6.69 13.32
N PHE A 108 1.20 -6.34 14.57
CA PHE A 108 2.43 -5.70 14.99
C PHE A 108 3.42 -6.76 15.53
N ARG A 109 4.49 -7.02 14.76
CA ARG A 109 5.52 -8.02 15.09
C ARG A 109 6.59 -7.42 15.99
N SER A 110 6.54 -7.73 17.28
CA SER A 110 7.59 -7.36 18.26
C SER A 110 8.65 -8.44 18.44
N SER A 111 8.48 -9.59 17.81
CA SER A 111 9.43 -10.71 17.76
C SER A 111 9.21 -11.51 16.49
N ASN A 112 10.26 -12.21 16.01
CA ASN A 112 10.17 -13.09 14.86
C ASN A 112 9.68 -12.36 13.61
N TRP A 113 10.52 -11.49 13.03
CA TRP A 113 10.23 -10.84 11.75
C TRP A 113 10.37 -11.87 10.61
N CYS A 114 9.34 -12.68 10.44
CA CYS A 114 9.31 -13.82 9.53
C CYS A 114 7.88 -14.31 9.27
N GLN A 115 7.70 -15.09 8.20
CA GLN A 115 6.49 -15.86 8.02
C GLN A 115 6.42 -16.96 9.08
N LEU A 116 5.34 -16.96 9.87
CA LEU A 116 5.15 -17.94 10.92
C LEU A 116 4.40 -19.18 10.42
N ALA A 117 4.91 -20.36 10.80
CA ALA A 117 4.18 -21.62 10.73
C ALA A 117 3.02 -21.69 11.74
N GLU A 118 2.22 -22.76 11.66
CA GLU A 118 1.12 -23.00 12.62
C GLU A 118 1.58 -23.14 14.07
N ASP A 119 2.77 -23.67 14.27
CA ASP A 119 3.37 -23.84 15.60
C ASP A 119 4.07 -22.58 16.13
N GLY A 120 4.03 -21.47 15.39
CA GLY A 120 4.66 -20.21 15.75
C GLY A 120 6.16 -20.12 15.46
N THR A 121 6.75 -21.12 14.79
CA THR A 121 8.14 -21.06 14.33
C THR A 121 8.29 -20.27 13.05
N CYS A 122 9.46 -19.70 12.79
CA CYS A 122 9.77 -19.02 11.53
C CYS A 122 9.95 -20.02 10.39
N GLU A 123 9.16 -19.89 9.32
CA GLU A 123 9.35 -20.65 8.07
C GLU A 123 10.28 -19.93 7.10
N VAL A 124 10.08 -18.61 6.94
CA VAL A 124 10.84 -17.76 6.03
C VAL A 124 11.12 -16.42 6.70
N ASP A 125 12.40 -16.11 6.89
CA ASP A 125 12.80 -14.83 7.43
C ASP A 125 12.48 -13.71 6.43
N TYR A 126 11.89 -12.62 6.92
CA TYR A 126 11.68 -11.41 6.14
C TYR A 126 12.96 -10.57 6.10
N ASP A 127 13.05 -9.66 5.13
CA ASP A 127 14.13 -8.69 5.09
C ASP A 127 14.02 -7.74 6.28
N SER A 128 15.09 -7.62 7.06
CA SER A 128 15.15 -6.72 8.21
C SER A 128 15.04 -5.23 7.82
N SER A 129 15.22 -4.89 6.53
CA SER A 129 15.01 -3.54 6.01
C SER A 129 13.57 -3.25 5.61
N ALA A 130 12.68 -4.25 5.58
CA ALA A 130 11.28 -4.06 5.28
C ALA A 130 10.53 -3.54 6.51
N LEU A 131 9.79 -2.45 6.31
CA LEU A 131 9.00 -1.77 7.34
C LEU A 131 7.73 -2.53 7.67
N ALA A 132 7.07 -3.05 6.64
CA ALA A 132 5.84 -3.79 6.74
C ALA A 132 5.65 -4.65 5.49
N PHE A 133 4.66 -5.54 5.53
CA PHE A 133 4.20 -6.35 4.39
C PHE A 133 2.70 -6.46 4.38
N THR A 134 2.11 -6.41 3.19
CA THR A 134 0.70 -6.74 2.96
C THR A 134 0.60 -8.08 2.22
N TRP A 135 -0.19 -8.99 2.76
CA TRP A 135 -0.41 -10.34 2.26
C TRP A 135 -1.83 -10.46 1.72
N ASP A 136 -1.97 -10.46 0.40
CA ASP A 136 -3.27 -10.60 -0.25
C ASP A 136 -3.53 -12.02 -0.69
N THR A 137 -4.72 -12.53 -0.38
CA THR A 137 -5.26 -13.78 -0.95
C THR A 137 -6.35 -13.46 -1.95
N ALA A 138 -6.13 -13.78 -3.21
CA ALA A 138 -7.05 -13.46 -4.29
C ALA A 138 -7.36 -14.66 -5.20
N ASN A 139 -8.51 -14.58 -5.87
CA ASN A 139 -8.87 -15.54 -6.91
C ASN A 139 -7.93 -15.42 -8.11
N ARG A 140 -7.25 -16.49 -8.47
CA ARG A 140 -6.28 -16.51 -9.56
C ARG A 140 -6.84 -16.12 -10.93
N ASN A 141 -8.15 -16.35 -11.15
CA ASN A 141 -8.77 -16.10 -12.45
C ASN A 141 -9.42 -14.73 -12.56
N THR A 142 -9.92 -14.18 -11.43
CA THR A 142 -10.68 -12.93 -11.41
C THR A 142 -9.93 -11.79 -10.76
N GLY A 143 -8.95 -12.06 -9.90
CA GLY A 143 -8.25 -11.07 -9.09
C GLY A 143 -9.05 -10.61 -7.86
N GLN A 144 -10.24 -11.16 -7.61
CA GLN A 144 -11.02 -10.80 -6.43
C GLN A 144 -10.28 -11.19 -5.16
N ILE A 145 -10.01 -10.21 -4.30
CA ILE A 145 -9.40 -10.38 -2.97
C ILE A 145 -10.45 -10.96 -2.02
N TYR A 146 -10.05 -11.92 -1.22
CA TYR A 146 -10.86 -12.57 -0.20
C TYR A 146 -10.38 -12.27 1.21
N ASP A 147 -9.07 -12.01 1.33
CA ASP A 147 -8.37 -11.86 2.57
C ASP A 147 -7.10 -11.04 2.34
N ALA A 148 -6.78 -10.16 3.28
CA ALA A 148 -5.56 -9.40 3.24
C ALA A 148 -5.10 -9.04 4.66
N ASP A 149 -3.86 -9.38 4.97
CA ASP A 149 -3.23 -9.10 6.25
C ASP A 149 -2.06 -8.14 6.09
N ILE A 150 -1.87 -7.27 7.07
CA ILE A 150 -0.74 -6.36 7.13
C ILE A 150 0.13 -6.73 8.34
N GLU A 151 1.41 -6.97 8.14
CA GLU A 151 2.39 -7.19 9.20
C GLU A 151 3.35 -6.00 9.29
N VAL A 152 3.53 -5.45 10.48
CA VAL A 152 4.40 -4.29 10.75
C VAL A 152 5.60 -4.70 11.60
N ASN A 153 6.79 -4.31 11.19
CA ASN A 153 8.06 -4.68 11.81
C ASN A 153 8.38 -3.79 13.02
N LEU A 154 8.15 -4.30 14.23
CA LEU A 154 8.60 -3.68 15.50
C LEU A 154 9.92 -4.29 15.99
N VAL A 155 10.46 -5.29 15.28
CA VAL A 155 11.73 -5.93 15.67
C VAL A 155 12.92 -5.02 15.33
N ASP A 156 12.91 -4.48 14.11
CA ASP A 156 14.03 -3.74 13.56
C ASP A 156 13.81 -2.23 13.59
N PHE A 157 12.54 -1.76 13.73
CA PHE A 157 12.19 -0.34 13.65
C PHE A 157 11.51 0.17 14.91
N LYS A 158 11.75 1.46 15.18
CA LYS A 158 10.99 2.25 16.14
C LYS A 158 9.95 3.07 15.43
N TRP A 159 8.76 3.14 15.99
CA TRP A 159 7.61 3.79 15.40
C TRP A 159 7.16 4.98 16.22
N ALA A 160 6.70 6.02 15.55
CA ALA A 160 6.25 7.25 16.19
C ALA A 160 5.11 7.90 15.40
N ASP A 161 4.41 8.83 16.05
CA ASP A 161 3.69 9.90 15.36
C ASP A 161 4.62 11.11 15.26
N VAL A 162 5.37 11.19 14.15
CA VAL A 162 6.42 12.18 13.94
C VAL A 162 5.84 13.60 13.84
N LEU A 163 4.60 13.76 13.37
CA LEU A 163 3.96 15.08 13.33
C LEU A 163 3.51 15.55 14.71
N ALA A 164 3.14 14.64 15.61
CA ALA A 164 2.78 14.99 16.98
C ALA A 164 4.00 15.36 17.82
N ASP A 165 5.15 14.67 17.62
CA ASP A 165 6.41 15.02 18.28
C ASP A 165 7.59 14.99 17.30
N PRO A 166 7.97 16.17 16.73
CA PRO A 166 9.09 16.29 15.79
C PRO A 166 10.47 15.86 16.36
N LYS A 167 10.61 15.65 17.69
CA LYS A 167 11.83 15.10 18.28
C LYS A 167 12.02 13.63 17.96
N LEU A 168 10.95 12.96 17.51
CA LEU A 168 10.94 11.56 17.09
C LEU A 168 11.19 11.39 15.57
N ALA A 169 11.71 12.41 14.89
CA ALA A 169 12.01 12.35 13.45
C ALA A 169 13.13 11.35 13.07
N SER A 170 13.77 10.71 14.05
CA SER A 170 14.67 9.58 13.82
C SER A 170 13.95 8.23 13.77
N ASP A 171 12.67 8.20 14.09
CA ASP A 171 11.84 7.00 14.10
C ASP A 171 10.97 6.97 12.82
N MET A 172 10.42 5.81 12.52
CA MET A 172 9.52 5.65 11.38
C MET A 172 8.13 6.15 11.75
N ASP A 173 7.49 6.85 10.81
CA ASP A 173 6.13 7.33 11.01
C ASP A 173 5.11 6.22 10.73
N LEU A 174 4.35 5.83 11.75
CA LEU A 174 3.43 4.71 11.64
C LEU A 174 2.30 4.95 10.64
N GLN A 175 1.67 6.13 10.67
CA GLN A 175 0.61 6.44 9.72
C GLN A 175 1.13 6.47 8.28
N ASN A 176 2.33 7.00 8.05
CA ASN A 176 2.97 7.04 6.74
C ASN A 176 3.13 5.64 6.13
N ALA A 177 3.64 4.68 6.92
CA ALA A 177 3.79 3.30 6.49
C ALA A 177 2.43 2.61 6.30
N LEU A 178 1.51 2.73 7.25
CA LEU A 178 0.19 2.10 7.16
C LEU A 178 -0.63 2.61 5.97
N THR A 179 -0.52 3.89 5.62
CA THR A 179 -1.18 4.43 4.42
C THR A 179 -0.65 3.76 3.16
N HIS A 180 0.67 3.49 3.08
CA HIS A 180 1.27 2.74 1.99
C HIS A 180 0.75 1.30 1.93
N GLU A 181 0.80 0.56 3.05
CA GLU A 181 0.34 -0.83 3.12
C GLU A 181 -1.15 -0.97 2.77
N MET A 182 -1.97 -0.03 3.20
CA MET A 182 -3.39 -0.01 2.83
C MET A 182 -3.62 0.24 1.33
N GLY A 183 -2.68 0.80 0.61
CA GLY A 183 -2.70 0.85 -0.85
C GLY A 183 -2.52 -0.53 -1.47
N HIS A 184 -1.58 -1.34 -0.96
CA HIS A 184 -1.43 -2.75 -1.35
C HIS A 184 -2.70 -3.54 -1.01
N PHE A 185 -3.20 -3.39 0.20
CA PHE A 185 -4.46 -3.97 0.66
C PHE A 185 -5.64 -3.68 -0.27
N LEU A 186 -5.64 -2.55 -0.99
CA LEU A 186 -6.63 -2.18 -2.00
C LEU A 186 -6.28 -2.67 -3.42
N GLY A 187 -5.16 -3.38 -3.60
CA GLY A 187 -4.75 -3.93 -4.90
C GLY A 187 -3.86 -3.01 -5.73
N LEU A 188 -3.28 -1.96 -5.13
CA LEU A 188 -2.25 -1.14 -5.76
C LEU A 188 -0.86 -1.77 -5.58
N ASP A 189 0.02 -1.57 -6.56
CA ASP A 189 1.41 -1.99 -6.55
C ASP A 189 2.33 -0.76 -6.51
N HIS A 190 3.63 -0.99 -6.33
CA HIS A 190 4.63 0.05 -6.30
C HIS A 190 4.72 0.85 -7.62
N THR A 191 4.94 2.14 -7.51
CA THR A 191 5.01 3.06 -8.66
C THR A 191 6.35 3.06 -9.39
N CYS A 192 7.32 2.26 -8.94
CA CYS A 192 8.60 2.06 -9.60
C CYS A 192 9.04 0.59 -9.51
N TYR A 193 9.97 0.22 -10.38
CA TYR A 193 10.52 -1.12 -10.49
C TYR A 193 11.89 -1.20 -9.81
N ASP A 194 12.05 -2.17 -8.92
CA ASP A 194 13.34 -2.54 -8.37
C ASP A 194 13.85 -3.82 -9.05
N PRO A 195 14.89 -3.74 -9.91
CA PRO A 195 15.43 -4.91 -10.62
C PRO A 195 16.10 -5.93 -9.69
N GLU A 196 16.46 -5.54 -8.47
CA GLU A 196 17.03 -6.44 -7.47
C GLU A 196 15.97 -7.15 -6.62
N SER A 197 14.70 -6.74 -6.78
CA SER A 197 13.58 -7.38 -6.10
C SER A 197 13.39 -8.82 -6.55
N PRO A 198 13.52 -9.82 -5.66
CA PRO A 198 13.35 -11.22 -5.99
C PRO A 198 11.95 -11.49 -6.51
N GLY A 199 11.85 -12.23 -7.62
CA GLY A 199 10.58 -12.66 -8.20
C GLY A 199 10.06 -11.81 -9.35
N MET A 200 10.50 -10.59 -9.53
CA MET A 200 10.14 -9.77 -10.69
C MET A 200 10.95 -10.15 -11.93
N ARG A 201 10.41 -11.06 -12.73
CA ARG A 201 11.07 -11.50 -13.99
C ARG A 201 10.93 -10.51 -15.12
N HIS A 202 9.95 -9.63 -15.08
CA HIS A 202 9.67 -8.63 -16.10
C HIS A 202 9.35 -7.30 -15.41
N ARG A 203 9.78 -6.21 -16.06
CA ARG A 203 9.42 -4.87 -15.60
C ARG A 203 7.91 -4.68 -15.72
N PRO A 204 7.19 -4.36 -14.64
CA PRO A 204 5.76 -4.08 -14.68
C PRO A 204 5.45 -2.84 -15.54
N THR A 205 4.19 -2.70 -15.92
CA THR A 205 3.68 -1.50 -16.59
C THR A 205 2.64 -0.82 -15.72
N ASP A 206 2.51 0.49 -15.91
CA ASP A 206 1.45 1.27 -15.32
C ASP A 206 0.07 1.00 -15.97
N ASP A 207 -0.98 1.69 -15.50
CA ASP A 207 -2.34 1.62 -16.04
C ASP A 207 -2.46 2.04 -17.51
N LYS A 208 -1.46 2.76 -18.04
CA LYS A 208 -1.35 3.19 -19.44
C LYS A 208 -0.50 2.24 -20.30
N GLY A 209 0.00 1.17 -19.71
CA GLY A 209 0.87 0.19 -20.37
C GLY A 209 2.30 0.67 -20.57
N MET A 210 2.74 1.73 -19.87
CA MET A 210 4.11 2.21 -19.95
C MET A 210 5.00 1.46 -18.94
N PRO A 211 6.23 1.06 -19.31
CA PRO A 211 7.14 0.43 -18.36
C PRO A 211 7.47 1.34 -17.18
N LEU A 212 7.42 0.79 -15.97
CA LEU A 212 7.77 1.54 -14.76
C LEU A 212 9.21 2.02 -14.79
N PRO A 213 9.51 3.21 -14.22
CA PRO A 213 10.90 3.64 -14.03
C PRO A 213 11.61 2.75 -13.00
N ASP A 214 12.94 2.67 -13.06
CA ASP A 214 13.71 2.11 -11.95
C ASP A 214 13.55 2.98 -10.71
N CYS A 215 13.38 2.39 -9.53
CA CYS A 215 13.22 3.16 -8.28
C CYS A 215 14.43 4.06 -8.01
N MET A 216 15.65 3.60 -8.31
CA MET A 216 16.87 4.41 -8.17
C MET A 216 16.96 5.58 -9.14
N ALA A 217 16.19 5.58 -10.23
CA ALA A 217 16.15 6.63 -11.24
C ALA A 217 14.79 7.32 -11.34
N ALA A 218 13.89 7.01 -10.39
CA ALA A 218 12.54 7.59 -10.36
C ALA A 218 12.59 9.10 -10.17
N SER A 219 11.71 9.81 -10.88
CA SER A 219 11.54 11.25 -10.69
C SER A 219 10.97 11.57 -9.31
N ILE A 220 11.13 12.79 -8.85
CA ILE A 220 10.57 13.24 -7.57
C ILE A 220 9.04 13.04 -7.54
N ASP A 221 8.36 13.26 -8.66
CA ASP A 221 6.90 13.08 -8.75
C ASP A 221 6.50 11.60 -8.51
N VAL A 222 7.35 10.62 -8.84
CA VAL A 222 7.15 9.19 -8.54
C VAL A 222 7.54 8.90 -7.09
N GLN A 223 8.65 9.47 -6.61
CA GLN A 223 9.10 9.28 -5.22
C GLN A 223 8.11 9.85 -4.19
N ASP A 224 7.35 10.88 -4.57
CA ASP A 224 6.35 11.54 -3.73
C ASP A 224 5.00 10.77 -3.69
N THR A 225 4.82 9.70 -4.47
CA THR A 225 3.60 8.89 -4.42
C THR A 225 3.52 8.08 -3.13
N THR A 226 2.30 7.82 -2.65
CA THR A 226 2.09 6.96 -1.47
C THR A 226 2.61 5.55 -1.73
N MET A 227 2.46 5.05 -2.97
CA MET A 227 2.90 3.71 -3.38
C MET A 227 4.37 3.63 -3.81
N TYR A 228 5.19 4.66 -3.58
CA TYR A 228 6.64 4.52 -3.70
C TYR A 228 7.21 3.59 -2.61
N PRO A 229 8.06 2.58 -2.94
CA PRO A 229 8.40 1.49 -2.01
C PRO A 229 9.26 1.88 -0.81
N SER A 230 9.88 3.06 -0.82
CA SER A 230 10.82 3.44 0.24
C SER A 230 10.26 4.56 1.13
N ALA A 231 10.61 4.52 2.41
CA ALA A 231 10.45 5.61 3.36
C ALA A 231 11.68 5.71 4.26
N MET A 232 12.01 6.92 4.67
CA MET A 232 13.10 7.20 5.59
C MET A 232 12.54 7.58 6.98
N PRO A 233 13.31 7.43 8.05
CA PRO A 233 12.94 7.98 9.34
C PRO A 233 12.54 9.46 9.21
N GLY A 234 11.43 9.83 9.83
CA GLY A 234 10.90 11.19 9.78
C GLY A 234 10.00 11.51 8.58
N ASP A 235 9.92 10.63 7.57
CA ASP A 235 9.04 10.83 6.41
C ASP A 235 7.56 10.74 6.81
N THR A 236 6.78 11.72 6.36
CA THR A 236 5.33 11.83 6.65
C THR A 236 4.48 12.12 5.40
N GLN A 237 5.10 12.23 4.22
CA GLN A 237 4.41 12.63 2.98
C GLN A 237 3.32 11.64 2.56
N LYS A 238 3.51 10.35 2.85
CA LYS A 238 2.53 9.29 2.52
C LYS A 238 1.31 9.26 3.45
N ARG A 239 1.24 10.10 4.48
CA ARG A 239 0.03 10.23 5.30
C ARG A 239 -1.19 10.71 4.51
N THR A 240 -0.96 11.30 3.35
CA THR A 240 -2.01 11.75 2.42
C THR A 240 -1.73 11.21 1.03
N LEU A 241 -2.79 10.85 0.31
CA LEU A 241 -2.66 10.31 -1.05
C LEU A 241 -2.15 11.36 -2.03
N ALA A 242 -1.14 11.02 -2.81
CA ALA A 242 -0.76 11.78 -3.98
C ALA A 242 -1.84 11.66 -5.08
N PRO A 243 -1.84 12.56 -6.08
CA PRO A 243 -2.83 12.50 -7.17
C PRO A 243 -2.86 11.17 -7.93
N ASP A 244 -1.73 10.48 -8.00
CA ASP A 244 -1.56 9.18 -8.63
C ASP A 244 -2.28 8.07 -7.85
N ASP A 245 -2.04 8.00 -6.55
CA ASP A 245 -2.67 7.02 -5.65
C ASP A 245 -4.19 7.18 -5.65
N ARG A 246 -4.64 8.45 -5.66
CA ARG A 246 -6.06 8.79 -5.76
C ARG A 246 -6.65 8.33 -7.10
N ALA A 247 -5.93 8.55 -8.22
CA ALA A 247 -6.36 8.04 -9.52
C ALA A 247 -6.42 6.50 -9.52
N GLY A 248 -5.50 5.85 -8.81
CA GLY A 248 -5.46 4.40 -8.65
C GLY A 248 -6.70 3.85 -7.96
N VAL A 249 -7.03 4.34 -6.77
CA VAL A 249 -8.21 3.87 -6.03
C VAL A 249 -9.50 4.17 -6.78
N CYS A 250 -9.61 5.33 -7.45
CA CYS A 250 -10.77 5.67 -8.28
C CYS A 250 -10.88 4.77 -9.52
N GLY A 251 -9.75 4.40 -10.12
CA GLY A 251 -9.71 3.50 -11.28
C GLY A 251 -10.03 2.05 -10.93
N ILE A 252 -9.69 1.61 -9.71
CA ILE A 252 -10.03 0.26 -9.24
C ILE A 252 -11.48 0.18 -8.75
N TYR A 253 -11.95 1.22 -8.03
CA TYR A 253 -13.25 1.25 -7.35
C TYR A 253 -14.07 2.49 -7.77
N PRO A 254 -14.41 2.64 -9.06
CA PRO A 254 -15.13 3.82 -9.54
C PRO A 254 -16.54 3.88 -8.96
N ALA A 255 -16.95 5.07 -8.48
CA ALA A 255 -18.20 5.26 -7.76
C ALA A 255 -19.48 4.86 -8.52
N ASP A 256 -19.45 4.91 -9.85
CA ASP A 256 -20.57 4.63 -10.73
C ASP A 256 -20.55 3.23 -11.38
N HIS A 257 -19.43 2.52 -11.25
CA HIS A 257 -19.23 1.20 -11.86
C HIS A 257 -18.47 0.27 -10.90
N PRO A 258 -19.14 -0.28 -9.86
CA PRO A 258 -18.49 -1.23 -8.98
C PRO A 258 -17.96 -2.42 -9.79
N PRO A 259 -16.77 -2.98 -9.43
CA PRO A 259 -16.24 -4.14 -10.12
C PRO A 259 -17.24 -5.29 -10.07
N PRO A 260 -17.42 -6.03 -11.17
CA PRO A 260 -18.35 -7.14 -11.20
C PRO A 260 -17.99 -8.13 -10.09
N GLU A 261 -18.99 -8.61 -9.37
CA GLU A 261 -18.77 -9.72 -8.45
C GLU A 261 -18.12 -10.86 -9.24
N GLY A 262 -16.96 -11.32 -8.78
CA GLY A 262 -16.31 -12.46 -9.39
C GLY A 262 -17.32 -13.60 -9.44
N ASN A 263 -17.60 -14.09 -10.64
CA ASN A 263 -18.60 -15.13 -10.84
C ASN A 263 -18.15 -16.37 -10.05
N LEU A 264 -18.60 -16.49 -8.83
CA LEU A 264 -18.49 -17.71 -8.06
C LEU A 264 -19.39 -18.69 -8.79
N GLY A 265 -18.82 -19.36 -9.82
CA GLY A 265 -19.50 -20.33 -10.63
C GLY A 265 -20.35 -21.22 -9.73
N GLY A 266 -21.68 -21.10 -9.85
CA GLY A 266 -22.62 -21.90 -9.09
C GLY A 266 -22.33 -23.38 -9.28
N GLY A 267 -21.88 -24.00 -8.23
CA GLY A 267 -21.59 -25.41 -8.13
C GLY A 267 -21.43 -25.77 -6.66
N CYS A 268 -22.57 -26.09 -6.00
CA CYS A 268 -22.51 -26.83 -4.75
C CYS A 268 -21.83 -28.17 -5.01
N THR A 269 -20.56 -28.27 -4.73
CA THR A 269 -19.89 -29.55 -4.46
C THR A 269 -19.09 -29.38 -3.19
N CYS A 270 -19.66 -29.89 -2.10
CA CYS A 270 -18.92 -30.18 -0.88
C CYS A 270 -17.80 -31.16 -1.23
N ALA A 271 -16.60 -30.68 -1.40
CA ALA A 271 -15.38 -31.45 -1.39
C ALA A 271 -14.37 -30.72 -0.53
N VAL A 272 -14.28 -31.13 0.72
CA VAL A 272 -13.21 -30.75 1.63
C VAL A 272 -11.96 -31.45 1.14
N GLY A 273 -11.14 -30.74 0.37
CA GLY A 273 -9.77 -31.13 0.05
C GLY A 273 -8.86 -29.96 0.38
N PRO A 274 -7.64 -30.18 0.87
CA PRO A 274 -6.75 -29.07 1.19
C PRO A 274 -6.51 -28.23 -0.08
N ALA A 275 -6.86 -26.96 -0.01
CA ALA A 275 -6.61 -26.02 -1.09
C ALA A 275 -5.08 -25.86 -1.23
N PRO A 276 -4.52 -25.96 -2.45
CA PRO A 276 -3.14 -25.57 -2.66
C PRO A 276 -3.02 -24.07 -2.41
N ALA A 277 -2.15 -23.69 -1.50
CA ALA A 277 -1.85 -22.32 -1.15
C ALA A 277 -1.47 -21.53 -2.41
N ALA A 278 -2.31 -20.59 -2.80
CA ALA A 278 -1.97 -19.58 -3.79
C ALA A 278 -1.37 -18.39 -3.04
N THR A 279 -0.09 -18.46 -2.75
CA THR A 279 0.68 -17.34 -2.24
C THR A 279 0.73 -16.25 -3.29
N ALA A 280 0.25 -15.07 -2.95
CA ALA A 280 0.42 -13.87 -3.75
C ALA A 280 1.92 -13.56 -3.92
N ALA A 281 2.29 -13.07 -5.07
CA ALA A 281 3.68 -12.87 -5.50
C ALA A 281 4.48 -11.83 -4.68
N ALA A 282 3.86 -11.17 -3.71
CA ALA A 282 4.54 -10.20 -2.84
C ALA A 282 5.53 -10.84 -1.84
N ALA A 283 5.38 -12.13 -1.53
CA ALA A 283 6.19 -12.84 -0.54
C ALA A 283 7.55 -13.34 -1.05
N LEU A 284 7.89 -13.19 -2.31
CA LEU A 284 9.11 -13.78 -2.90
C LEU A 284 10.33 -12.87 -2.93
N LEU A 285 10.24 -11.67 -2.34
CA LEU A 285 11.22 -10.61 -2.51
C LEU A 285 12.50 -10.75 -1.70
N VAL A 286 12.65 -11.73 -0.80
CA VAL A 286 13.76 -11.69 0.17
C VAL A 286 14.70 -12.90 0.17
N ALA A 287 14.38 -14.01 -0.45
CA ALA A 287 15.15 -15.25 -0.27
C ALA A 287 16.50 -15.35 -1.03
N ALA A 288 16.86 -14.42 -1.92
CA ALA A 288 18.00 -14.61 -2.84
C ALA A 288 19.33 -13.97 -2.43
N VAL A 289 19.36 -12.98 -1.54
CA VAL A 289 20.61 -12.22 -1.25
C VAL A 289 21.54 -12.94 -0.26
N LEU A 290 21.04 -13.81 0.60
CA LEU A 290 21.84 -14.41 1.66
C LEU A 290 22.67 -15.65 1.31
N ARG A 291 22.49 -16.25 0.12
CA ARG A 291 23.26 -17.46 -0.27
C ARG A 291 24.67 -17.17 -0.80
N ARG A 292 25.05 -15.93 -1.11
CA ARG A 292 26.37 -15.62 -1.71
C ARG A 292 27.48 -15.25 -0.73
N ARG A 293 27.23 -15.06 0.57
CA ARG A 293 28.27 -14.66 1.52
C ARG A 293 28.86 -15.78 2.40
N ARG A 294 28.55 -17.05 2.15
CA ARG A 294 29.13 -18.19 2.90
C ARG A 294 30.10 -19.08 2.09
N ARG A 295 30.62 -18.60 0.97
CA ARG A 295 31.73 -19.27 0.28
C ARG A 295 32.76 -18.24 -0.18
N ALA A 296 33.54 -17.75 0.76
CA ALA A 296 34.91 -17.25 0.57
C ALA A 296 35.64 -17.41 1.90
#